data_61db21d5e21200fd20ba2d40d4db3d5a
#
_entry.id   61db21d5e21200fd20ba2d40d4db3d5a
#
_cell.length_a   1.000
_cell.length_b   1.000
_cell.length_c   1.000
_cell.angle_alpha   90.00
_cell.angle_beta   90.00
_cell.angle_gamma   90.00
#
_symmetry.space_group_name_H-M   'P 1'
#
loop_
_entity.id
_entity.type
_entity.pdbx_description
1 polymer ?
#
loop_
_entity_poly.entity_id
_entity_poly.type
_entity_poly.pdbx_seq_one_letter_code
_entity_poly.pdbx_strand_id
1 'polypeptide(L)'
;VIFNGLGNQMSQYAYYLAKKKVNPNTKVIFDIMSKHNHYGYDLERAFGIEVNKTLLIKVLQIIYVLSRKFRLFKSVGVRTIYEPLNYDYTPLLMQKGPWGINYYVGGWHSEKNFMNVPDEVKKAFMFREQPNEDRFNEWLQVIRGDNSSVSVHIRRGDYMNIEPTGYYQL
;
A
#
# COMPACT_ATOMS: atom_id res chain seq x y z
N VAL A 1 -3.18 -1.22 -7.60
CA VAL A 1 -4.05 -2.18 -6.89
C VAL A 1 -3.57 -2.25 -5.46
N ILE A 2 -4.50 -2.22 -4.50
CA ILE A 2 -4.22 -2.33 -3.06
C ILE A 2 -4.65 -3.72 -2.57
N PHE A 3 -3.80 -4.37 -1.75
CA PHE A 3 -4.02 -5.71 -1.22
C PHE A 3 -3.10 -5.98 -0.02
N ASN A 4 -3.26 -7.14 0.63
CA ASN A 4 -2.51 -7.56 1.83
C ASN A 4 -2.78 -6.71 3.08
N GLY A 5 -1.90 -6.79 4.10
CA GLY A 5 -2.03 -6.08 5.36
C GLY A 5 -1.67 -4.59 5.29
N LEU A 6 -1.93 -3.86 6.38
CA LEU A 6 -1.84 -2.41 6.47
C LEU A 6 -0.53 -1.83 5.93
N GLY A 7 0.64 -2.38 6.30
CA GLY A 7 1.93 -1.87 5.82
C GLY A 7 2.08 -1.94 4.29
N ASN A 8 1.65 -3.06 3.68
CA ASN A 8 1.62 -3.18 2.22
C ASN A 8 0.65 -2.18 1.59
N GLN A 9 -0.53 -2.01 2.18
CA GLN A 9 -1.52 -1.05 1.70
C GLN A 9 -1.01 0.39 1.75
N MET A 10 -0.22 0.75 2.79
CA MET A 10 0.42 2.06 2.90
C MET A 10 1.41 2.29 1.76
N SER A 11 2.35 1.37 1.51
CA SER A 11 3.32 1.49 0.41
C SER A 11 2.61 1.59 -0.95
N GLN A 12 1.59 0.77 -1.18
CA GLN A 12 0.81 0.78 -2.42
C GLN A 12 0.02 2.08 -2.61
N TYR A 13 -0.49 2.66 -1.53
CA TYR A 13 -1.18 3.95 -1.59
C TYR A 13 -0.21 5.12 -1.81
N ALA A 14 0.97 5.08 -1.19
CA ALA A 14 2.04 6.06 -1.44
C ALA A 14 2.46 6.04 -2.93
N TYR A 15 2.65 4.85 -3.50
CA TYR A 15 2.91 4.70 -4.94
C TYR A 15 1.75 5.23 -5.79
N TYR A 16 0.49 5.02 -5.40
CA TYR A 16 -0.65 5.60 -6.08
C TYR A 16 -0.60 7.13 -6.10
N LEU A 17 -0.28 7.78 -4.98
CA LEU A 17 -0.15 9.24 -4.90
C LEU A 17 0.89 9.74 -5.90
N ALA A 18 2.06 9.11 -5.95
CA ALA A 18 3.12 9.43 -6.89
C ALA A 18 2.69 9.23 -8.35
N LYS A 19 2.03 8.12 -8.66
CA LYS A 19 1.50 7.85 -10.01
C LYS A 19 0.40 8.82 -10.41
N LYS A 20 -0.46 9.22 -9.49
CA LYS A 20 -1.53 10.20 -9.75
C LYS A 20 -0.98 11.57 -10.12
N LYS A 21 0.16 11.97 -9.55
CA LYS A 21 0.86 13.22 -9.90
C LYS A 21 1.33 13.22 -11.37
N VAL A 22 1.78 12.06 -11.85
CA VAL A 22 2.23 11.86 -13.25
C VAL A 22 1.05 11.63 -14.20
N ASN A 23 0.03 10.92 -13.75
CA ASN A 23 -1.18 10.64 -14.52
C ASN A 23 -2.43 10.85 -13.66
N PRO A 24 -3.10 12.01 -13.75
CA PRO A 24 -4.28 12.35 -12.94
C PRO A 24 -5.45 11.36 -13.06
N ASN A 25 -5.50 10.60 -14.15
CA ASN A 25 -6.52 9.55 -14.36
C ASN A 25 -6.27 8.28 -13.57
N THR A 26 -5.15 8.17 -12.85
CA THR A 26 -4.86 7.01 -11.99
C THR A 26 -5.92 6.86 -10.91
N LYS A 27 -6.40 5.64 -10.74
CA LYS A 27 -7.43 5.27 -9.76
C LYS A 27 -6.91 4.18 -8.81
N VAL A 28 -7.44 4.16 -7.60
CA VAL A 28 -7.21 3.08 -6.65
C VAL A 28 -8.34 2.06 -6.78
N ILE A 29 -7.96 0.79 -6.82
CA ILE A 29 -8.87 -0.34 -6.63
C ILE A 29 -8.32 -1.23 -5.52
N PHE A 30 -9.22 -1.83 -4.73
CA PHE A 30 -8.87 -2.84 -3.74
C PHE A 30 -9.09 -4.23 -4.33
N ASP A 31 -8.11 -5.12 -4.17
CA ASP A 31 -8.26 -6.52 -4.61
C ASP A 31 -9.16 -7.27 -3.62
N ILE A 32 -10.41 -7.47 -4.03
CA ILE A 32 -11.41 -8.20 -3.23
C ILE A 32 -11.01 -9.66 -2.94
N MET A 33 -10.17 -10.27 -3.77
CA MET A 33 -9.66 -11.61 -3.53
C MET A 33 -8.67 -11.66 -2.37
N SER A 34 -7.99 -10.56 -2.07
CA SER A 34 -7.10 -10.41 -0.92
C SER A 34 -7.84 -10.37 0.43
N LYS A 35 -9.14 -10.12 0.42
CA LYS A 35 -9.97 -10.01 1.63
C LYS A 35 -9.94 -11.29 2.50
N HIS A 36 -9.71 -12.44 1.91
CA HIS A 36 -9.70 -13.72 2.63
C HIS A 36 -8.40 -13.98 3.42
N ASN A 37 -7.30 -13.30 3.06
CA ASN A 37 -5.98 -13.53 3.67
C ASN A 37 -5.63 -12.50 4.75
N HIS A 38 -6.36 -11.38 4.84
CA HIS A 38 -6.11 -10.27 5.76
C HIS A 38 -7.43 -9.63 6.19
N TYR A 39 -7.38 -8.71 7.16
CA TYR A 39 -8.56 -8.02 7.72
C TYR A 39 -9.30 -7.12 6.73
N GLY A 40 -8.94 -7.13 5.44
CA GLY A 40 -9.56 -6.34 4.39
C GLY A 40 -8.84 -5.02 4.13
N TYR A 41 -9.60 -3.96 3.87
CA TYR A 41 -9.05 -2.64 3.58
C TYR A 41 -8.87 -1.84 4.88
N ASP A 42 -7.63 -1.76 5.35
CA ASP A 42 -7.28 -1.17 6.65
C ASP A 42 -7.00 0.34 6.60
N LEU A 43 -6.72 0.92 5.43
CA LEU A 43 -6.40 2.35 5.30
C LEU A 43 -7.56 3.26 5.71
N GLU A 44 -8.81 2.83 5.51
CA GLU A 44 -9.99 3.57 5.94
C GLU A 44 -10.07 3.62 7.47
N ARG A 45 -9.82 2.49 8.11
CA ARG A 45 -9.86 2.38 9.57
C ARG A 45 -8.74 3.19 10.24
N ALA A 46 -7.50 3.09 9.73
CA ALA A 46 -6.34 3.71 10.35
C ALA A 46 -6.24 5.22 10.03
N PHE A 47 -6.51 5.61 8.79
CA PHE A 47 -6.20 6.95 8.28
C PHE A 47 -7.40 7.67 7.66
N GLY A 48 -8.59 7.06 7.64
CA GLY A 48 -9.77 7.64 7.00
C GLY A 48 -9.69 7.69 5.47
N ILE A 49 -8.80 6.91 4.87
CA ILE A 49 -8.66 6.84 3.42
C ILE A 49 -9.72 5.90 2.85
N GLU A 50 -10.81 6.45 2.37
CA GLU A 50 -11.94 5.68 1.86
C GLU A 50 -11.66 5.03 0.52
N VAL A 51 -12.23 3.84 0.32
CA VAL A 51 -12.32 3.23 -1.01
C VAL A 51 -13.38 3.96 -1.83
N ASN A 52 -12.99 4.49 -2.97
CA ASN A 52 -13.96 5.07 -3.90
C ASN A 52 -14.92 3.98 -4.43
N LYS A 53 -16.22 4.13 -4.14
CA LYS A 53 -17.26 3.14 -4.45
C LYS A 53 -18.04 3.47 -5.75
N THR A 54 -17.50 4.30 -6.63
CA THR A 54 -18.16 4.64 -7.90
C THR A 54 -18.34 3.43 -8.81
N LEU A 55 -19.31 3.52 -9.70
CA LEU A 55 -19.56 2.47 -10.73
C LEU A 55 -18.30 2.19 -11.56
N LEU A 56 -17.55 3.23 -11.92
CA LEU A 56 -16.28 3.09 -12.64
C LEU A 56 -15.29 2.20 -11.87
N ILE A 57 -15.13 2.40 -10.57
CA ILE A 57 -14.22 1.59 -9.75
C ILE A 57 -14.68 0.13 -9.69
N LYS A 58 -15.98 -0.11 -9.56
CA LYS A 58 -16.54 -1.48 -9.60
C LYS A 58 -16.25 -2.17 -10.93
N VAL A 59 -16.45 -1.46 -12.04
CA VAL A 59 -16.14 -1.97 -13.38
C VAL A 59 -14.66 -2.28 -13.52
N LEU A 60 -13.76 -1.38 -13.07
CA LEU A 60 -12.32 -1.62 -13.09
C LEU A 60 -11.92 -2.83 -12.23
N GLN A 61 -12.55 -3.03 -11.07
CA GLN A 61 -12.30 -4.22 -10.24
C GLN A 61 -12.72 -5.52 -10.96
N ILE A 62 -13.87 -5.52 -11.63
CA ILE A 62 -14.34 -6.69 -12.40
C ILE A 62 -13.37 -6.99 -13.55
N ILE A 63 -12.97 -5.97 -14.32
CA ILE A 63 -12.00 -6.12 -15.41
C ILE A 63 -10.66 -6.65 -14.88
N TYR A 64 -10.21 -6.17 -13.71
CA TYR A 64 -8.99 -6.66 -13.08
C TYR A 64 -9.07 -8.17 -12.77
N VAL A 65 -10.15 -8.62 -12.12
CA VAL A 65 -10.36 -10.02 -11.79
C VAL A 65 -10.42 -10.88 -13.05
N LEU A 66 -11.15 -10.43 -14.07
CA LEU A 66 -11.27 -11.16 -15.34
C LEU A 66 -9.95 -11.20 -16.11
N SER A 67 -9.20 -10.12 -16.12
CA SER A 67 -7.89 -10.04 -16.81
C SER A 67 -6.84 -10.99 -16.22
N ARG A 68 -6.94 -11.32 -14.94
CA ARG A 68 -6.10 -12.36 -14.30
C ARG A 68 -6.45 -13.77 -14.75
N LYS A 69 -7.72 -14.01 -15.06
CA LYS A 69 -8.22 -15.32 -15.51
C LYS A 69 -8.02 -15.55 -17.01
N PHE A 70 -8.20 -14.51 -17.82
CA PHE A 70 -8.27 -14.62 -19.28
C PHE A 70 -7.20 -13.79 -19.96
N ARG A 71 -6.25 -14.45 -20.62
CA ARG A 71 -5.15 -13.81 -21.39
C ARG A 71 -5.65 -12.88 -22.52
N LEU A 72 -6.91 -13.05 -22.98
CA LEU A 72 -7.53 -12.29 -24.06
C LEU A 72 -7.56 -10.78 -23.82
N PHE A 73 -7.61 -10.35 -22.56
CA PHE A 73 -7.64 -8.93 -22.20
C PHE A 73 -6.38 -8.16 -22.64
N LYS A 74 -5.25 -8.85 -22.83
CA LYS A 74 -4.01 -8.23 -23.30
C LYS A 74 -4.14 -7.65 -24.71
N SER A 75 -4.92 -8.30 -25.58
CA SER A 75 -5.15 -7.88 -26.95
C SER A 75 -6.00 -6.62 -27.06
N VAL A 76 -6.84 -6.33 -26.07
CA VAL A 76 -7.70 -5.13 -26.01
C VAL A 76 -7.12 -4.01 -25.15
N GLY A 77 -5.81 -4.04 -24.87
CA GLY A 77 -5.11 -2.97 -24.16
C GLY A 77 -5.27 -3.00 -22.64
N VAL A 78 -5.70 -4.11 -22.04
CA VAL A 78 -5.71 -4.30 -20.58
C VAL A 78 -4.45 -5.06 -20.16
N ARG A 79 -3.66 -4.48 -19.27
CA ARG A 79 -2.36 -5.06 -18.84
C ARG A 79 -2.25 -5.05 -17.33
N THR A 80 -1.60 -6.07 -16.79
CA THR A 80 -1.10 -6.08 -15.41
C THR A 80 0.41 -5.89 -15.45
N ILE A 81 0.87 -4.87 -14.78
CA ILE A 81 2.29 -4.49 -14.67
C ILE A 81 2.70 -4.81 -13.23
N TYR A 82 3.62 -5.75 -13.08
CA TYR A 82 4.12 -6.18 -11.79
C TYR A 82 5.37 -5.42 -11.39
N GLU A 83 5.50 -5.16 -10.10
CA GLU A 83 6.77 -4.76 -9.52
C GLU A 83 7.83 -5.84 -9.73
N PRO A 84 9.10 -5.49 -10.01
CA PRO A 84 10.18 -6.46 -10.09
C PRO A 84 10.31 -7.28 -8.79
N LEU A 85 10.65 -8.56 -8.92
CA LEU A 85 10.72 -9.50 -7.77
C LEU A 85 11.79 -9.11 -6.72
N ASN A 86 12.82 -8.38 -7.13
CA ASN A 86 13.85 -7.85 -6.23
C ASN A 86 13.43 -6.56 -5.51
N TYR A 87 12.22 -6.06 -5.77
CA TYR A 87 11.68 -4.79 -5.23
C TYR A 87 12.51 -3.55 -5.56
N ASP A 88 13.39 -3.62 -6.56
CA ASP A 88 14.19 -2.49 -6.97
C ASP A 88 13.35 -1.39 -7.61
N TYR A 89 13.76 -0.15 -7.32
CA TYR A 89 13.17 1.01 -7.96
C TYR A 89 13.41 1.00 -9.46
N THR A 90 12.34 1.07 -10.23
CA THR A 90 12.37 1.12 -11.69
C THR A 90 11.75 2.43 -12.18
N PRO A 91 12.57 3.42 -12.61
CA PRO A 91 12.09 4.74 -13.05
C PRO A 91 11.00 4.69 -14.12
N LEU A 92 11.09 3.70 -15.03
CA LEU A 92 10.11 3.51 -16.10
C LEU A 92 8.69 3.27 -15.55
N LEU A 93 8.57 2.58 -14.41
CA LEU A 93 7.28 2.32 -13.77
C LEU A 93 6.65 3.58 -13.17
N MET A 94 7.44 4.64 -12.98
CA MET A 94 6.93 5.95 -12.54
C MET A 94 6.39 6.81 -13.69
N GLN A 95 6.72 6.49 -14.93
CA GLN A 95 6.25 7.22 -16.11
C GLN A 95 4.80 6.85 -16.45
N LYS A 96 4.19 7.62 -17.37
CA LYS A 96 2.89 7.27 -17.93
C LYS A 96 2.98 5.92 -18.62
N GLY A 97 2.10 5.00 -18.24
CA GLY A 97 2.07 3.65 -18.83
C GLY A 97 1.61 3.65 -20.29
N PRO A 98 1.72 2.51 -20.98
CA PRO A 98 1.26 2.37 -22.36
C PRO A 98 -0.25 2.62 -22.46
N TRP A 99 -0.71 2.84 -23.70
CA TRP A 99 -2.13 3.05 -23.98
C TRP A 99 -3.00 1.90 -23.44
N GLY A 100 -4.17 2.25 -22.89
CA GLY A 100 -5.13 1.30 -22.34
C GLY A 100 -5.21 1.30 -20.81
N ILE A 101 -5.77 0.23 -20.24
CA ILE A 101 -5.92 0.06 -18.79
C ILE A 101 -4.70 -0.69 -18.26
N ASN A 102 -3.97 -0.07 -17.34
CA ASN A 102 -2.78 -0.66 -16.75
C ASN A 102 -2.98 -0.83 -15.23
N TYR A 103 -2.99 -2.08 -14.75
CA TYR A 103 -3.04 -2.42 -13.34
C TYR A 103 -1.63 -2.59 -12.80
N TYR A 104 -1.21 -1.72 -11.90
CA TYR A 104 0.08 -1.80 -11.21
C TYR A 104 -0.10 -2.64 -9.95
N VAL A 105 0.65 -3.74 -9.85
CA VAL A 105 0.54 -4.75 -8.79
C VAL A 105 1.91 -5.01 -8.20
N GLY A 106 2.08 -4.75 -6.91
CA GLY A 106 3.34 -4.92 -6.19
C GLY A 106 3.24 -4.43 -4.75
N GLY A 107 4.29 -4.61 -3.98
CA GLY A 107 4.44 -4.07 -2.62
C GLY A 107 4.82 -2.60 -2.61
N TRP A 108 5.61 -2.18 -3.58
CA TRP A 108 6.12 -0.81 -3.76
C TRP A 108 6.86 -0.28 -2.53
N HIS A 109 7.67 -1.15 -1.89
CA HIS A 109 8.31 -0.87 -0.61
C HIS A 109 9.47 0.11 -0.68
N SER A 110 10.08 0.30 -1.85
CA SER A 110 11.14 1.30 -2.02
C SER A 110 10.58 2.72 -1.87
N GLU A 111 11.15 3.52 -0.97
CA GLU A 111 10.80 4.94 -0.79
C GLU A 111 10.98 5.77 -2.08
N LYS A 112 11.89 5.34 -2.97
CA LYS A 112 12.12 5.97 -4.27
C LYS A 112 10.87 5.99 -5.15
N ASN A 113 9.91 5.07 -4.90
CA ASN A 113 8.65 5.01 -5.63
C ASN A 113 7.71 6.19 -5.36
N PHE A 114 7.92 6.93 -4.25
CA PHE A 114 7.05 8.05 -3.85
C PHE A 114 7.83 9.26 -3.31
N MET A 115 9.14 9.32 -3.57
CA MET A 115 10.00 10.43 -3.15
C MET A 115 9.60 11.79 -3.75
N ASN A 116 8.78 11.80 -4.79
CA ASN A 116 8.25 13.02 -5.42
C ASN A 116 6.98 13.57 -4.76
N VAL A 117 6.45 12.89 -3.72
CA VAL A 117 5.22 13.24 -3.00
C VAL A 117 5.32 13.04 -1.48
N PRO A 118 6.44 13.45 -0.83
CA PRO A 118 6.68 13.14 0.58
C PRO A 118 5.65 13.78 1.51
N ASP A 119 5.21 14.98 1.22
CA ASP A 119 4.26 15.71 2.06
C ASP A 119 2.85 15.16 1.91
N GLU A 120 2.45 14.80 0.70
CA GLU A 120 1.18 14.13 0.43
C GLU A 120 1.11 12.77 1.13
N VAL A 121 2.22 12.02 1.16
CA VAL A 121 2.31 10.73 1.86
C VAL A 121 2.21 10.93 3.37
N LYS A 122 2.97 11.87 3.96
CA LYS A 122 2.88 12.19 5.38
C LYS A 122 1.46 12.61 5.78
N LYS A 123 0.83 13.48 5.00
CA LYS A 123 -0.54 13.94 5.23
C LYS A 123 -1.55 12.81 5.13
N ALA A 124 -1.39 11.90 4.16
CA ALA A 124 -2.31 10.78 3.95
C ALA A 124 -2.30 9.79 5.13
N PHE A 125 -1.16 9.62 5.79
CA PHE A 125 -1.00 8.64 6.87
C PHE A 125 -1.01 9.26 8.27
N MET A 126 -1.61 10.42 8.41
CA MET A 126 -1.97 10.93 9.73
C MET A 126 -3.12 10.09 10.31
N PHE A 127 -2.96 9.59 11.53
CA PHE A 127 -4.02 8.86 12.21
C PHE A 127 -5.27 9.71 12.32
N ARG A 128 -6.43 9.12 12.00
CA ARG A 128 -7.72 9.79 12.08
C ARG A 128 -8.08 10.17 13.51
N GLU A 129 -7.81 9.28 14.42
CA GLU A 129 -8.04 9.44 15.84
C GLU A 129 -6.76 9.12 16.59
N GLN A 130 -6.36 9.99 17.49
CA GLN A 130 -5.29 9.67 18.43
C GLN A 130 -5.91 9.05 19.67
N PRO A 131 -5.29 7.99 20.22
CA PRO A 131 -5.75 7.44 21.49
C PRO A 131 -5.73 8.53 22.54
N ASN A 132 -6.88 8.75 23.20
CA ASN A 132 -7.03 9.71 24.29
C ASN A 132 -7.00 8.98 25.64
N GLU A 133 -6.02 8.11 25.81
CA GLU A 133 -5.79 7.37 27.05
C GLU A 133 -4.67 8.05 27.84
N ASP A 134 -4.84 8.18 29.15
CA ASP A 134 -3.84 8.81 30.04
C ASP A 134 -2.46 8.17 29.86
N ARG A 135 -2.41 6.84 29.80
CA ARG A 135 -1.20 6.07 29.55
C ARG A 135 -0.50 6.42 28.23
N PHE A 136 -1.26 6.69 27.17
CA PHE A 136 -0.70 7.12 25.88
C PHE A 136 -0.06 8.50 26.02
N ASN A 137 -0.72 9.41 26.71
CA ASN A 137 -0.22 10.77 26.92
C ASN A 137 1.05 10.77 27.81
N GLU A 138 1.12 9.92 28.84
CA GLU A 138 2.32 9.74 29.67
C GLU A 138 3.50 9.27 28.82
N TRP A 139 3.34 8.20 28.01
CA TRP A 139 4.39 7.71 27.13
C TRP A 139 4.81 8.74 26.09
N LEU A 140 3.87 9.48 25.55
CA LEU A 140 4.15 10.52 24.57
C LEU A 140 5.01 11.65 25.18
N GLN A 141 4.74 12.02 26.44
CA GLN A 141 5.56 13.00 27.16
C GLN A 141 6.99 12.48 27.41
N VAL A 142 7.13 11.22 27.85
CA VAL A 142 8.45 10.59 28.03
C VAL A 142 9.25 10.58 26.73
N ILE A 143 8.63 10.13 25.62
CA ILE A 143 9.28 10.05 24.31
C ILE A 143 9.69 11.43 23.80
N ARG A 144 8.84 12.45 23.98
CA ARG A 144 9.13 13.83 23.53
C ARG A 144 10.16 14.55 24.43
N GLY A 145 10.27 14.15 25.66
CA GLY A 145 11.23 14.72 26.62
C GLY A 145 12.65 14.17 26.47
N ASP A 146 12.82 13.07 25.72
CA ASP A 146 14.11 12.41 25.51
C ASP A 146 14.54 12.48 24.04
N ASN A 147 15.67 13.13 23.78
CA ASN A 147 16.24 13.24 22.43
C ASN A 147 16.89 11.94 21.93
N SER A 148 17.02 10.92 22.78
CA SER A 148 17.67 9.63 22.50
C SER A 148 16.70 8.46 22.43
N SER A 149 15.39 8.73 22.36
CA SER A 149 14.36 7.69 22.31
C SER A 149 14.52 6.79 21.10
N VAL A 150 14.47 5.46 21.30
CA VAL A 150 14.53 4.44 20.25
C VAL A 150 13.28 3.58 20.30
N SER A 151 12.63 3.40 19.14
CA SER A 151 11.51 2.48 19.00
C SER A 151 11.99 1.11 18.54
N VAL A 152 11.62 0.06 19.27
CA VAL A 152 11.90 -1.33 18.90
C VAL A 152 10.59 -2.05 18.62
N HIS A 153 10.42 -2.57 17.40
CA HIS A 153 9.26 -3.37 17.01
C HIS A 153 9.63 -4.84 16.93
N ILE A 154 8.97 -5.66 17.75
CA ILE A 154 9.13 -7.11 17.75
C ILE A 154 7.86 -7.73 17.16
N ARG A 155 7.94 -8.19 15.90
CA ARG A 155 6.84 -8.88 15.23
C ARG A 155 6.71 -10.30 15.77
N ARG A 156 5.54 -10.62 16.33
CA ARG A 156 5.21 -11.96 16.83
C ARG A 156 4.15 -12.60 15.93
N GLY A 157 2.91 -12.61 16.25
CA GLY A 157 1.79 -13.04 15.42
C GLY A 157 2.09 -14.22 14.48
N ASP A 158 1.89 -14.02 13.19
CA ASP A 158 2.12 -14.99 12.11
C ASP A 158 3.58 -15.48 12.01
N TYR A 159 4.54 -14.67 12.45
CA TYR A 159 5.97 -15.01 12.45
C TYR A 159 6.36 -16.03 13.52
N MET A 160 5.53 -16.24 14.55
CA MET A 160 5.78 -17.28 15.56
C MET A 160 5.68 -18.70 15.00
N ASN A 161 4.98 -18.87 13.88
CA ASN A 161 4.78 -20.15 13.19
C ASN A 161 5.71 -20.37 12.01
N ILE A 162 6.56 -19.40 11.69
CA ILE A 162 7.59 -19.52 10.65
C ILE A 162 8.85 -20.01 11.35
N GLU A 163 9.39 -21.14 10.92
CA GLU A 163 10.69 -21.61 11.42
C GLU A 163 11.71 -20.48 11.32
N PRO A 164 12.50 -20.24 12.39
CA PRO A 164 13.43 -19.12 12.42
C PRO A 164 14.53 -19.32 11.36
N THR A 165 14.29 -18.83 10.17
CA THR A 165 15.35 -18.64 9.18
C THR A 165 16.19 -17.46 9.63
N GLY A 166 17.24 -17.70 10.45
CA GLY A 166 18.35 -16.80 10.69
C GLY A 166 18.09 -15.40 11.27
N TYR A 167 16.88 -14.87 11.23
CA TYR A 167 16.54 -13.50 11.66
C TYR A 167 16.46 -13.30 13.17
N TYR A 168 16.43 -14.39 13.97
CA TYR A 168 16.32 -14.34 15.42
C TYR A 168 17.44 -15.12 16.14
N GLN A 169 18.52 -15.42 15.46
CA GLN A 169 19.73 -15.88 16.11
C GLN A 169 20.55 -14.65 16.53
N LEU A 170 20.20 -14.11 17.67
CA LEU A 170 21.06 -13.25 18.48
C LEU A 170 21.60 -14.06 19.65
#